data_3ff1b02ccee00407259dbad65f86ba0f
#
_entry.id   3ff1b02ccee00407259dbad65f86ba0f
#
_cell.length_a   1.000
_cell.length_b   1.000
_cell.length_c   1.000
_cell.angle_alpha   90.00
_cell.angle_beta   90.00
_cell.angle_gamma   90.00
#
_symmetry.space_group_name_H-M   'P 1'
#
loop_
_entity.id
_entity.type
_entity.pdbx_description
1 polymer ?
#
loop_
_entity_poly.entity_id
_entity_poly.type
_entity_poly.pdbx_seq_one_letter_code
_entity_poly.pdbx_strand_id
1 'polypeptide(L)' 'MSETDDKKYKYHTVNLPENLALKIEEVISSGKHGYTSVPDFVKSAVRRYLRELGYLV' A
#
# COMPACT_ATOMS: atom_id res chain seq x y z
N MET A 1 -3.03 -19.45 8.18
CA MET A 1 -2.19 -19.27 8.04
C MET A 1 -1.59 -18.22 7.79
N SER A 2 -1.89 -17.35 7.86
CA SER A 2 -1.24 -16.30 7.53
C SER A 2 -0.01 -16.11 8.26
N GLU A 3 0.14 -16.57 9.44
CA GLU A 3 1.35 -16.35 10.05
C GLU A 3 2.41 -17.09 9.36
N THR A 4 2.09 -18.14 8.70
CA THR A 4 3.03 -18.82 7.89
C THR A 4 3.53 -17.94 6.80
N ASP A 5 2.65 -17.16 6.22
CA ASP A 5 3.07 -16.24 5.20
C ASP A 5 4.02 -15.22 5.75
N ASP A 6 3.78 -14.75 6.95
CA ASP A 6 4.69 -13.79 7.53
C ASP A 6 6.08 -14.36 7.67
N LYS A 7 6.19 -15.61 7.97
CA LYS A 7 7.49 -16.22 8.10
C LYS A 7 8.18 -16.37 6.76
N LYS A 8 7.41 -16.58 5.71
CA LYS A 8 8.00 -16.76 4.41
C LYS A 8 8.42 -15.48 3.76
N TYR A 9 7.72 -14.40 4.05
CA TYR A 9 7.95 -13.16 3.35
C TYR A 9 8.70 -12.19 4.20
N LYS A 10 9.62 -11.50 3.59
CA LYS A 10 10.31 -10.43 4.25
C LYS A 10 9.66 -9.13 3.86
N TYR A 11 9.57 -8.23 4.81
CA TYR A 11 9.02 -6.92 4.51
C TYR A 11 10.16 -5.98 4.22
N HIS A 12 9.99 -5.21 3.18
CA HIS A 12 10.98 -4.22 2.79
C HIS A 12 10.50 -2.85 3.20
N THR A 13 11.43 -2.01 3.66
CA THR A 13 11.09 -0.67 4.01
C THR A 13 11.20 0.22 2.81
N VAL A 14 10.28 1.13 2.66
CA VAL A 14 10.29 2.09 1.57
C VAL A 14 10.13 3.47 2.16
N ASN A 15 10.99 4.38 1.76
CA ASN A 15 10.86 5.76 2.21
C ASN A 15 10.05 6.53 1.19
N LEU A 16 8.99 7.16 1.65
CA LEU A 16 8.16 7.99 0.79
C LEU A 16 8.55 9.44 0.96
N PRO A 17 8.68 10.18 -0.13
CA PRO A 17 8.85 11.62 0.00
C PRO A 17 7.68 12.23 0.75
N GLU A 18 7.96 13.24 1.54
CA GLU A 18 6.93 13.81 2.40
C GLU A 18 5.75 14.34 1.61
N ASN A 19 5.99 14.95 0.46
CA ASN A 19 4.89 15.49 -0.32
C ASN A 19 3.93 14.39 -0.80
N LEU A 20 4.44 13.22 -1.11
CA LEU A 20 3.56 12.12 -1.49
C LEU A 20 2.81 11.58 -0.28
N ALA A 21 3.49 11.48 0.86
CA ALA A 21 2.83 11.00 2.06
C ALA A 21 1.68 11.93 2.45
N LEU A 22 1.88 13.23 2.32
CA LEU A 22 0.82 14.18 2.64
C LEU A 22 -0.38 14.03 1.72
N LYS A 23 -0.13 13.76 0.45
CA LYS A 23 -1.23 13.54 -0.50
C LYS A 23 -2.01 12.28 -0.15
N ILE A 24 -1.30 11.24 0.28
CA ILE A 24 -1.97 10.02 0.69
C ILE A 24 -2.83 10.30 1.93
N GLU A 25 -2.31 11.10 2.85
CA GLU A 25 -3.09 11.42 4.03
C GLU A 25 -4.34 12.21 3.69
N GLU A 26 -4.28 13.06 2.67
CA GLU A 26 -5.47 13.76 2.21
C GLU A 26 -6.52 12.77 1.71
N VAL A 27 -6.09 11.76 0.99
CA VAL A 27 -7.01 10.74 0.48
C VAL A 27 -7.67 10.01 1.64
N ILE A 28 -6.88 9.63 2.63
CA ILE A 28 -7.40 8.91 3.78
C ILE A 28 -8.38 9.78 4.55
N SER A 29 -8.02 11.04 4.78
CA SER A 29 -8.85 11.95 5.55
C SER A 29 -10.18 12.23 4.88
N SER A 30 -10.23 12.16 3.56
CA SER A 30 -11.46 12.43 2.85
C SER A 30 -12.53 11.40 3.14
N GLY A 31 -12.12 10.19 3.53
CA GLY A 31 -13.07 9.12 3.82
C GLY A 31 -13.80 8.57 2.61
N LYS A 32 -13.41 9.01 1.42
CA LYS A 32 -14.16 8.62 0.22
C LYS A 32 -13.70 7.33 -0.41
N HIS A 33 -12.48 6.88 -0.07
CA HIS A 33 -11.87 5.78 -0.80
C HIS A 33 -11.68 4.53 0.04
N GLY A 34 -12.03 4.57 1.31
CA GLY A 34 -11.99 3.36 2.14
C GLY A 34 -10.65 2.97 2.69
N TYR A 35 -9.63 3.80 2.51
CA TYR A 35 -8.32 3.50 3.08
C TYR A 35 -8.23 4.04 4.50
N THR A 36 -7.57 3.27 5.37
CA THR A 36 -7.50 3.61 6.78
C THR A 36 -6.13 4.06 7.23
N SER A 37 -5.09 3.82 6.45
CA SER A 37 -3.74 4.21 6.85
C SER A 37 -2.88 4.33 5.62
N VAL A 38 -1.72 4.98 5.79
CA VAL A 38 -0.78 5.13 4.69
C VAL A 38 -0.29 3.77 4.19
N PRO A 39 0.12 2.83 5.07
CA PRO A 39 0.51 1.52 4.58
C PRO A 39 -0.60 0.80 3.82
N ASP A 40 -1.83 0.95 4.25
CA ASP A 40 -2.97 0.34 3.58
C ASP A 40 -3.09 0.88 2.15
N PHE A 41 -3.00 2.20 2.00
CA PHE A 41 -3.08 2.82 0.70
C PHE A 41 -1.92 2.35 -0.19
N VAL A 42 -0.72 2.35 0.36
CA VAL A 42 0.48 2.00 -0.41
C VAL A 42 0.39 0.57 -0.91
N LYS A 43 -0.02 -0.35 -0.05
CA LYS A 43 -0.14 -1.74 -0.46
C LYS A 43 -1.15 -1.91 -1.58
N SER A 44 -2.27 -1.23 -1.47
CA SER A 44 -3.29 -1.31 -2.51
C SER A 44 -2.80 -0.73 -3.81
N ALA A 45 -2.10 0.39 -3.75
CA ALA A 45 -1.59 1.05 -4.94
C ALA A 45 -0.56 0.17 -5.64
N VAL A 46 0.33 -0.44 -4.87
CA VAL A 46 1.36 -1.30 -5.44
C VAL A 46 0.73 -2.51 -6.11
N ARG A 47 -0.23 -3.15 -5.45
CA ARG A 47 -0.90 -4.30 -6.05
C ARG A 47 -1.60 -3.93 -7.34
N ARG A 48 -2.27 -2.78 -7.33
CA ARG A 48 -2.99 -2.35 -8.51
C ARG A 48 -2.03 -2.10 -9.66
N TYR A 49 -0.92 -1.43 -9.40
CA TYR A 49 0.02 -1.12 -10.46
C TYR A 49 0.68 -2.39 -10.99
N LEU A 50 1.03 -3.31 -10.12
CA LEU A 50 1.59 -4.58 -10.56
C LEU A 50 0.61 -5.34 -11.44
N ARG A 51 -0.68 -5.25 -11.12
CA ARG A 51 -1.71 -5.87 -11.96
C ARG A 51 -1.75 -5.23 -13.33
N GLU A 52 -1.67 -3.90 -13.35
CA GLU A 52 -1.67 -3.19 -14.64
C GLU A 52 -0.46 -3.56 -15.48
N LEU A 53 0.65 -3.83 -14.85
CA LEU A 53 1.85 -4.23 -15.56
C LEU A 53 1.85 -5.71 -15.96
N GLY A 54 0.90 -6.48 -15.43
CA GLY A 54 0.80 -7.89 -15.79
C GLY A 54 1.54 -8.84 -14.89
N TYR A 55 1.99 -8.39 -13.72
CA TYR A 55 2.74 -9.25 -12.82
C TYR A 55 1.88 -9.84 -11.70
N LEU A 56 0.65 -9.38 -11.55
CA LEU A 56 -0.30 -9.96 -10.62
C LEU A 56 -1.59 -10.25 -11.37
N VAL A 57 -2.27 -11.26 -10.91
CA VAL A 57 -3.53 -11.67 -11.54
C VAL A 57 -4.71 -10.91 -10.98
#